data_a280409f9fca2e85f35d3b9e6a63c50e
#
_entry.id   a280409f9fca2e85f35d3b9e6a63c50e
#
_cell.length_a   1.000
_cell.length_b   1.000
_cell.length_c   1.000
_cell.angle_alpha   90.00
_cell.angle_beta   90.00
_cell.angle_gamma   90.00
#
_symmetry.space_group_name_H-M   'P 1'
#
loop_
_entity.id
_entity.type
_entity.pdbx_description
1 polymer ?
#
loop_
_entity_poly.entity_id
_entity_poly.type
_entity_poly.pdbx_seq_one_letter_code
_entity_poly.pdbx_strand_id
1 'polypeptide(L)'
;HQINLGMAIDVIASDGSRKLVVPAIKGAEQMDFLDFWRAYEEIVRKGRTNELTVDDFKGVTASLTNPGGFGTNHSIARLMPGQGMILGVGSIDYPAAYQGNSPTRIAELGISKVTTLTSTYDHRIIQGAQSGEFLRRMHQLLLGADRFYEDIFESLRIPYAPVQWASDRLANRADQVGKQARVIELIDAWRRF
;
A
#
# COMPACT_ATOMS: atom_id res chain seq x y z
N HIS A 1 22.90 -6.93 1.90
CA HIS A 1 22.07 -5.98 2.67
C HIS A 1 20.67 -6.56 2.74
N GLN A 2 20.09 -6.62 3.92
CA GLN A 2 18.75 -7.17 4.15
C GLN A 2 17.75 -6.04 4.31
N ILE A 3 16.59 -6.16 3.67
CA ILE A 3 15.48 -5.20 3.84
C ILE A 3 14.50 -5.78 4.85
N ASN A 4 14.41 -5.14 6.02
CA ASN A 4 13.43 -5.46 7.03
C ASN A 4 12.38 -4.33 7.03
N LEU A 5 11.19 -4.65 6.54
CA LEU A 5 10.13 -3.67 6.36
C LEU A 5 9.26 -3.59 7.62
N GLY A 6 9.35 -2.46 8.31
CA GLY A 6 8.47 -2.14 9.43
C GLY A 6 7.06 -1.80 8.95
N MET A 7 6.06 -2.49 9.50
CA MET A 7 4.65 -2.23 9.20
C MET A 7 4.00 -1.51 10.36
N ALA A 8 3.55 -0.28 10.13
CA ALA A 8 2.82 0.47 11.16
C ALA A 8 1.42 -0.09 11.34
N ILE A 9 1.16 -0.70 12.49
CA ILE A 9 -0.11 -1.35 12.84
C ILE A 9 -0.70 -0.63 14.04
N ASP A 10 -1.95 -0.22 13.91
CA ASP A 10 -2.74 0.31 15.01
C ASP A 10 -3.42 -0.85 15.75
N VAL A 11 -3.11 -1.01 17.02
CA VAL A 11 -3.65 -2.06 17.88
C VAL A 11 -4.45 -1.46 19.02
N ILE A 12 -5.54 -2.12 19.40
CA ILE A 12 -6.37 -1.74 20.53
C ILE A 12 -5.94 -2.61 21.70
N ALA A 13 -5.47 -1.99 22.79
CA ALA A 13 -5.13 -2.68 24.02
C ALA A 13 -6.40 -3.10 24.79
N SER A 14 -6.24 -4.00 25.75
CA SER A 14 -7.36 -4.52 26.57
C SER A 14 -8.12 -3.46 27.36
N ASP A 15 -7.48 -2.33 27.64
CA ASP A 15 -8.06 -1.16 28.31
C ASP A 15 -8.80 -0.20 27.34
N GLY A 16 -8.89 -0.55 26.04
CA GLY A 16 -9.48 0.27 25.01
C GLY A 16 -8.56 1.37 24.46
N SER A 17 -7.36 1.53 24.99
CA SER A 17 -6.37 2.48 24.45
C SER A 17 -5.81 2.00 23.11
N ARG A 18 -5.44 2.95 22.25
CA ARG A 18 -4.82 2.66 20.95
C ARG A 18 -3.31 2.82 21.03
N LYS A 19 -2.60 1.88 20.46
CA LYS A 19 -1.13 1.90 20.36
C LYS A 19 -0.72 1.66 18.92
N LEU A 20 0.21 2.47 18.45
CA LEU A 20 0.89 2.21 17.18
C LEU A 20 2.12 1.35 17.46
N VAL A 21 2.20 0.21 16.79
CA VAL A 21 3.36 -0.69 16.81
C VAL A 21 3.92 -0.81 15.41
N VAL A 22 5.23 -1.06 15.29
CA VAL A 22 5.92 -1.16 13.99
C VAL A 22 6.79 -2.42 13.96
N PRO A 23 6.18 -3.62 13.94
CA PRO A 23 6.93 -4.86 13.78
C PRO A 23 7.50 -4.98 12.37
N ALA A 24 8.54 -5.79 12.20
CA ALA A 24 9.30 -5.97 10.97
C ALA A 24 8.96 -7.27 10.23
N ILE A 25 8.67 -7.17 8.94
CA ILE A 25 8.80 -8.29 8.01
C ILE A 25 10.28 -8.36 7.61
N LYS A 26 10.97 -9.41 8.05
CA LYS A 26 12.42 -9.55 7.85
C LYS A 26 12.73 -10.20 6.51
N GLY A 27 13.75 -9.68 5.78
CA GLY A 27 14.16 -10.23 4.50
C GLY A 27 13.12 -10.08 3.39
N ALA A 28 12.35 -8.99 3.42
CA ALA A 28 11.26 -8.74 2.49
C ALA A 28 11.71 -8.75 1.01
N GLU A 29 12.98 -8.45 0.73
CA GLU A 29 13.56 -8.47 -0.62
C GLU A 29 13.69 -9.88 -1.22
N GLN A 30 13.56 -10.92 -0.41
CA GLN A 30 13.66 -12.33 -0.85
C GLN A 30 12.29 -13.00 -1.01
N MET A 31 11.22 -12.32 -0.66
CA MET A 31 9.86 -12.85 -0.66
C MET A 31 9.19 -12.61 -2.01
N ASP A 32 8.44 -13.61 -2.47
CA ASP A 32 7.41 -13.35 -3.46
C ASP A 32 6.18 -12.68 -2.78
N PHE A 33 5.18 -12.33 -3.57
CA PHE A 33 4.04 -11.60 -3.00
C PHE A 33 3.22 -12.47 -2.03
N LEU A 34 3.11 -13.77 -2.27
CA LEU A 34 2.37 -14.68 -1.38
C LEU A 34 3.07 -14.82 -0.03
N ASP A 35 4.39 -14.94 -0.02
CA ASP A 35 5.17 -15.07 1.22
C ASP A 35 5.17 -13.75 2.00
N PHE A 36 5.28 -12.63 1.29
CA PHE A 36 5.12 -11.29 1.90
C PHE A 36 3.72 -11.13 2.53
N TRP A 37 2.68 -11.51 1.83
CA TRP A 37 1.30 -11.47 2.31
C TRP A 37 1.12 -12.29 3.59
N ARG A 38 1.62 -13.52 3.60
CA ARG A 38 1.56 -14.40 4.78
C ARG A 38 2.30 -13.81 5.98
N ALA A 39 3.50 -13.26 5.75
CA ALA A 39 4.27 -12.60 6.79
C ALA A 39 3.54 -11.36 7.34
N TYR A 40 2.90 -10.59 6.46
CA TYR A 40 2.08 -9.44 6.85
C TYR A 40 0.88 -9.87 7.72
N GLU A 41 0.10 -10.87 7.28
CA GLU A 41 -1.03 -11.36 8.06
C GLU A 41 -0.61 -11.89 9.44
N GLU A 42 0.51 -12.58 9.51
CA GLU A 42 1.04 -13.10 10.77
C GLU A 42 1.43 -11.99 11.74
N ILE A 43 2.12 -10.94 11.30
CA ILE A 43 2.46 -9.83 12.21
C ILE A 43 1.23 -9.01 12.61
N VAL A 44 0.23 -8.86 11.74
CA VAL A 44 -1.05 -8.23 12.08
C VAL A 44 -1.81 -9.07 13.12
N ARG A 45 -1.87 -10.39 12.94
CA ARG A 45 -2.46 -11.31 13.90
C ARG A 45 -1.77 -11.18 15.26
N LYS A 46 -0.44 -11.31 15.30
CA LYS A 46 0.34 -11.15 16.53
C LYS A 46 0.11 -9.79 17.22
N GLY A 47 0.01 -8.72 16.42
CA GLY A 47 -0.30 -7.39 16.94
C GLY A 47 -1.66 -7.34 17.62
N ARG A 48 -2.69 -7.94 17.03
CA ARG A 48 -4.06 -7.97 17.57
C ARG A 48 -4.20 -8.87 18.78
N THR A 49 -3.45 -9.96 18.85
CA THR A 49 -3.48 -10.94 19.97
C THR A 49 -2.46 -10.63 21.06
N ASN A 50 -1.70 -9.52 20.94
CA ASN A 50 -0.64 -9.11 21.87
C ASN A 50 0.48 -10.17 22.01
N GLU A 51 0.79 -10.87 20.91
CA GLU A 51 1.83 -11.90 20.84
C GLU A 51 3.15 -11.39 20.24
N LEU A 52 3.24 -10.08 19.93
CA LEU A 52 4.48 -9.49 19.43
C LEU A 52 5.58 -9.55 20.48
N THR A 53 6.75 -10.01 20.07
CA THR A 53 7.95 -10.12 20.90
C THR A 53 8.94 -8.99 20.58
N VAL A 54 9.95 -8.81 21.44
CA VAL A 54 11.02 -7.82 21.19
C VAL A 54 11.73 -8.09 19.86
N ASP A 55 11.83 -9.34 19.44
CA ASP A 55 12.50 -9.72 18.19
C ASP A 55 11.71 -9.30 16.94
N ASP A 56 10.39 -9.19 17.04
CA ASP A 56 9.55 -8.71 15.94
C ASP A 56 9.82 -7.22 15.60
N PHE A 57 10.43 -6.46 16.51
CA PHE A 57 10.73 -5.04 16.32
C PHE A 57 12.19 -4.74 15.92
N LYS A 58 13.07 -5.73 15.95
CA LYS A 58 14.50 -5.53 15.70
C LYS A 58 14.85 -5.42 14.24
N GLY A 59 15.80 -4.53 13.94
CA GLY A 59 16.49 -4.46 12.65
C GLY A 59 15.67 -3.84 11.52
N VAL A 60 14.62 -3.07 11.82
CA VAL A 60 13.83 -2.35 10.80
C VAL A 60 14.73 -1.39 10.02
N THR A 61 14.77 -1.51 8.70
CA THR A 61 15.57 -0.66 7.80
C THR A 61 14.75 0.40 7.08
N ALA A 62 13.50 0.08 6.77
CA ALA A 62 12.51 0.97 6.18
C ALA A 62 11.14 0.67 6.79
N SER A 63 10.22 1.62 6.76
CA SER A 63 8.85 1.40 7.26
C SER A 63 7.80 1.84 6.28
N LEU A 64 6.61 1.24 6.41
CA LEU A 64 5.39 1.65 5.72
C LEU A 64 4.32 1.99 6.76
N THR A 65 3.68 3.15 6.56
CA THR A 65 2.51 3.56 7.35
C THR A 65 1.35 3.91 6.43
N ASN A 66 0.15 3.46 6.78
CA ASN A 66 -1.05 3.70 5.99
C ASN A 66 -2.12 4.42 6.82
N PRO A 67 -2.03 5.76 6.97
CA PRO A 67 -3.08 6.54 7.62
C PRO A 67 -4.32 6.73 6.73
N GLY A 68 -4.26 6.32 5.46
CA GLY A 68 -5.35 6.43 4.50
C GLY A 68 -6.62 5.67 4.92
N GLY A 69 -6.48 4.61 5.72
CA GLY A 69 -7.61 3.90 6.30
C GLY A 69 -8.51 4.76 7.20
N PHE A 70 -7.98 5.86 7.73
CA PHE A 70 -8.70 6.86 8.52
C PHE A 70 -9.11 8.10 7.70
N GLY A 71 -8.96 8.07 6.36
CA GLY A 71 -9.30 9.19 5.47
C GLY A 71 -8.20 10.25 5.35
N THR A 72 -7.01 10.02 5.86
CA THR A 72 -5.88 10.96 5.73
C THR A 72 -5.33 10.90 4.30
N ASN A 73 -5.37 12.03 3.57
CA ASN A 73 -4.90 12.08 2.18
C ASN A 73 -3.38 11.95 2.05
N HIS A 74 -2.63 12.54 2.96
CA HIS A 74 -1.18 12.38 3.04
C HIS A 74 -0.70 12.65 4.47
N SER A 75 0.45 12.10 4.82
CA SER A 75 1.11 12.36 6.09
C SER A 75 2.62 12.49 5.90
N ILE A 76 3.25 13.28 6.75
CA ILE A 76 4.70 13.36 6.87
C ILE A 76 5.08 12.58 8.12
N ALA A 77 5.43 11.32 7.93
CA ALA A 77 5.79 10.43 9.02
C ALA A 77 7.19 10.78 9.57
N ARG A 78 7.40 10.51 10.86
CA ARG A 78 8.72 10.66 11.49
C ARG A 78 9.52 9.40 11.34
N LEU A 79 10.79 9.54 10.92
CA LEU A 79 11.74 8.43 10.93
C LEU A 79 12.03 8.00 12.37
N MET A 80 12.03 6.68 12.57
CA MET A 80 12.54 6.10 13.80
C MET A 80 14.07 5.94 13.73
N PRO A 81 14.77 5.98 14.87
CA PRO A 81 16.21 5.77 14.89
C PRO A 81 16.60 4.45 14.20
N GLY A 82 17.64 4.50 13.35
CA GLY A 82 18.15 3.33 12.63
C GLY A 82 17.45 3.02 11.30
N GLN A 83 16.39 3.75 10.95
CA GLN A 83 15.69 3.58 9.67
C GLN A 83 16.19 4.58 8.63
N GLY A 84 16.30 4.12 7.37
CA GLY A 84 16.68 4.98 6.25
C GLY A 84 15.51 5.77 5.68
N MET A 85 14.31 5.17 5.67
CA MET A 85 13.12 5.81 5.10
C MET A 85 11.82 5.28 5.72
N ILE A 86 10.77 6.06 5.58
CA ILE A 86 9.40 5.66 5.84
C ILE A 86 8.50 6.12 4.69
N LEU A 87 7.70 5.18 4.17
CA LEU A 87 6.70 5.42 3.15
C LEU A 87 5.33 5.64 3.79
N GLY A 88 4.67 6.73 3.46
CA GLY A 88 3.29 7.01 3.85
C GLY A 88 2.34 6.75 2.68
N VAL A 89 1.24 6.04 2.95
CA VAL A 89 0.17 5.78 1.98
C VAL A 89 -1.08 6.54 2.40
N GLY A 90 -1.53 7.45 1.55
CA GLY A 90 -2.75 8.22 1.78
C GLY A 90 -4.02 7.45 1.45
N SER A 91 -5.17 8.05 1.75
CA SER A 91 -6.47 7.50 1.38
C SER A 91 -6.61 7.34 -0.13
N ILE A 92 -7.33 6.28 -0.53
CA ILE A 92 -7.69 6.06 -1.92
C ILE A 92 -9.07 6.65 -2.14
N ASP A 93 -9.14 7.82 -2.80
CA ASP A 93 -10.40 8.54 -3.03
C ASP A 93 -10.34 9.35 -4.33
N TYR A 94 -11.49 9.87 -4.75
CA TYR A 94 -11.52 10.78 -5.88
C TYR A 94 -10.79 12.09 -5.56
N PRO A 95 -10.14 12.73 -6.56
CA PRO A 95 -9.55 14.05 -6.35
C PRO A 95 -10.56 15.03 -5.76
N ALA A 96 -10.13 15.90 -4.85
CA ALA A 96 -11.01 16.81 -4.09
C ALA A 96 -11.97 17.62 -4.99
N ALA A 97 -11.51 17.99 -6.19
CA ALA A 97 -12.32 18.72 -7.16
C ALA A 97 -13.58 17.94 -7.66
N TYR A 98 -13.62 16.64 -7.45
CA TYR A 98 -14.70 15.75 -7.96
C TYR A 98 -15.50 15.07 -6.86
N GLN A 99 -15.13 15.17 -5.59
CA GLN A 99 -15.78 14.49 -4.48
C GLN A 99 -17.26 14.88 -4.29
N GLY A 100 -17.64 16.08 -4.71
CA GLY A 100 -19.04 16.55 -4.69
C GLY A 100 -19.92 16.11 -5.86
N ASN A 101 -19.37 15.38 -6.83
CA ASN A 101 -20.13 14.94 -8.00
C ASN A 101 -20.90 13.65 -7.74
N SER A 102 -22.00 13.45 -8.48
CA SER A 102 -22.71 12.17 -8.46
C SER A 102 -21.86 11.03 -9.03
N PRO A 103 -22.07 9.77 -8.60
CA PRO A 103 -21.35 8.61 -9.16
C PRO A 103 -21.50 8.52 -10.68
N THR A 104 -22.66 8.84 -11.23
CA THR A 104 -22.92 8.87 -12.67
C THR A 104 -22.00 9.88 -13.36
N ARG A 105 -21.90 11.09 -12.82
CA ARG A 105 -21.07 12.14 -13.40
C ARG A 105 -19.56 11.77 -13.34
N ILE A 106 -19.11 11.18 -12.26
CA ILE A 106 -17.74 10.69 -12.12
C ILE A 106 -17.42 9.61 -13.17
N ALA A 107 -18.37 8.67 -13.39
CA ALA A 107 -18.22 7.62 -14.40
C ALA A 107 -18.20 8.20 -15.82
N GLU A 108 -19.09 9.13 -16.15
CA GLU A 108 -19.11 9.84 -17.45
C GLU A 108 -17.80 10.55 -17.75
N LEU A 109 -17.20 11.18 -16.73
CA LEU A 109 -15.93 11.88 -16.85
C LEU A 109 -14.72 10.94 -16.87
N GLY A 110 -14.90 9.65 -16.55
CA GLY A 110 -13.82 8.69 -16.46
C GLY A 110 -12.80 9.01 -15.34
N ILE A 111 -13.26 9.60 -14.25
CA ILE A 111 -12.38 9.98 -13.13
C ILE A 111 -12.04 8.74 -12.30
N SER A 112 -10.75 8.50 -12.11
CA SER A 112 -10.23 7.43 -11.25
C SER A 112 -9.96 7.93 -9.85
N LYS A 113 -10.03 7.03 -8.87
CA LYS A 113 -9.51 7.29 -7.52
C LYS A 113 -7.99 7.41 -7.57
N VAL A 114 -7.46 8.24 -6.70
CA VAL A 114 -6.02 8.49 -6.55
C VAL A 114 -5.60 8.28 -5.10
N THR A 115 -4.33 7.99 -4.89
CA THR A 115 -3.69 8.01 -3.58
C THR A 115 -2.41 8.81 -3.63
N THR A 116 -2.01 9.38 -2.51
CA THR A 116 -0.74 10.07 -2.37
C THR A 116 0.25 9.16 -1.66
N LEU A 117 1.41 8.96 -2.25
CA LEU A 117 2.55 8.30 -1.61
C LEU A 117 3.54 9.37 -1.15
N THR A 118 3.98 9.30 0.09
CA THR A 118 4.97 10.21 0.66
C THR A 118 6.19 9.44 1.13
N SER A 119 7.37 10.00 0.92
CA SER A 119 8.64 9.43 1.39
C SER A 119 9.30 10.42 2.35
N THR A 120 9.51 10.01 3.59
CA THR A 120 10.40 10.68 4.54
C THR A 120 11.65 9.84 4.67
N TYR A 121 12.83 10.44 4.56
CA TYR A 121 14.10 9.71 4.52
C TYR A 121 15.22 10.45 5.24
N ASP A 122 16.25 9.72 5.63
CA ASP A 122 17.46 10.29 6.22
C ASP A 122 18.36 10.82 5.10
N HIS A 123 18.43 12.13 5.00
CA HIS A 123 19.19 12.80 3.92
C HIS A 123 20.72 12.61 4.02
N ARG A 124 21.20 12.02 5.12
CA ARG A 124 22.63 11.64 5.25
C ARG A 124 23.00 10.43 4.39
N ILE A 125 22.00 9.56 4.08
CA ILE A 125 22.19 8.30 3.34
C ILE A 125 21.38 8.22 2.06
N ILE A 126 20.29 8.99 1.92
CA ILE A 126 19.42 9.02 0.75
C ILE A 126 19.36 10.45 0.21
N GLN A 127 19.69 10.62 -1.07
CA GLN A 127 19.58 11.92 -1.74
C GLN A 127 18.17 12.12 -2.30
N GLY A 128 17.78 13.41 -2.45
CA GLY A 128 16.45 13.76 -2.98
C GLY A 128 16.13 13.12 -4.32
N ALA A 129 17.11 13.05 -5.23
CA ALA A 129 16.95 12.38 -6.53
C ALA A 129 16.61 10.88 -6.36
N GLN A 130 17.30 10.17 -5.45
CA GLN A 130 17.04 8.74 -5.19
C GLN A 130 15.64 8.52 -4.63
N SER A 131 15.18 9.35 -3.70
CA SER A 131 13.81 9.29 -3.18
C SER A 131 12.78 9.57 -4.27
N GLY A 132 13.03 10.55 -5.14
CA GLY A 132 12.17 10.86 -6.28
C GLY A 132 12.09 9.71 -7.29
N GLU A 133 13.22 9.10 -7.62
CA GLU A 133 13.27 7.92 -8.51
C GLU A 133 12.56 6.72 -7.91
N PHE A 134 12.71 6.47 -6.61
CA PHE A 134 12.00 5.42 -5.91
C PHE A 134 10.48 5.60 -6.01
N LEU A 135 9.96 6.79 -5.70
CA LEU A 135 8.53 7.09 -5.82
C LEU A 135 8.04 6.97 -7.27
N ARG A 136 8.84 7.45 -8.23
CA ARG A 136 8.54 7.29 -9.66
C ARG A 136 8.46 5.82 -10.06
N ARG A 137 9.39 5.00 -9.58
CA ARG A 137 9.38 3.56 -9.83
C ARG A 137 8.14 2.87 -9.25
N MET A 138 7.78 3.19 -8.02
CA MET A 138 6.55 2.68 -7.40
C MET A 138 5.31 3.08 -8.21
N HIS A 139 5.23 4.34 -8.64
CA HIS A 139 4.14 4.81 -9.49
C HIS A 139 4.03 4.01 -10.79
N GLN A 140 5.15 3.75 -11.47
CA GLN A 140 5.18 2.93 -12.70
C GLN A 140 4.69 1.50 -12.46
N LEU A 141 5.15 0.86 -11.39
CA LEU A 141 4.69 -0.50 -11.02
C LEU A 141 3.19 -0.52 -10.72
N LEU A 142 2.70 0.45 -9.96
CA LEU A 142 1.26 0.57 -9.65
C LEU A 142 0.40 0.85 -10.89
N LEU A 143 0.99 1.39 -11.96
CA LEU A 143 0.34 1.51 -13.27
C LEU A 143 0.50 0.26 -14.15
N GLY A 144 1.12 -0.81 -13.64
CA GLY A 144 1.23 -2.10 -14.33
C GLY A 144 2.52 -2.29 -15.13
N ALA A 145 3.56 -1.46 -14.90
CA ALA A 145 4.85 -1.69 -15.55
C ALA A 145 5.46 -3.04 -15.13
N ASP A 146 6.27 -3.63 -16.03
CA ASP A 146 7.08 -4.83 -15.80
C ASP A 146 6.30 -6.03 -15.29
N ARG A 147 5.09 -6.24 -15.79
CA ARG A 147 4.24 -7.38 -15.40
C ARG A 147 3.89 -7.42 -13.89
N PHE A 148 3.92 -6.26 -13.22
CA PHE A 148 3.78 -6.19 -11.76
C PHE A 148 2.52 -6.91 -11.23
N TYR A 149 1.38 -6.71 -11.89
CA TYR A 149 0.13 -7.38 -11.45
C TYR A 149 0.07 -8.84 -11.88
N GLU A 150 0.64 -9.18 -13.04
CA GLU A 150 0.73 -10.56 -13.51
C GLU A 150 1.56 -11.40 -12.53
N ASP A 151 2.71 -10.89 -12.09
CA ASP A 151 3.58 -11.58 -11.12
C ASP A 151 2.90 -11.76 -9.76
N ILE A 152 2.12 -10.76 -9.30
CA ILE A 152 1.29 -10.88 -8.10
C ILE A 152 0.24 -11.97 -8.27
N PHE A 153 -0.47 -12.00 -9.40
CA PHE A 153 -1.51 -12.98 -9.69
C PHE A 153 -0.94 -14.39 -9.79
N GLU A 154 0.23 -14.55 -10.44
CA GLU A 154 0.95 -15.80 -10.52
C GLU A 154 1.36 -16.31 -9.12
N SER A 155 1.97 -15.45 -8.30
CA SER A 155 2.36 -15.75 -6.92
C SER A 155 1.15 -16.20 -6.07
N LEU A 156 0.03 -15.50 -6.19
CA LEU A 156 -1.23 -15.84 -5.49
C LEU A 156 -1.99 -17.00 -6.11
N ARG A 157 -1.50 -17.61 -7.23
CA ARG A 157 -2.16 -18.67 -7.99
C ARG A 157 -3.57 -18.30 -8.45
N ILE A 158 -3.78 -17.05 -8.82
CA ILE A 158 -5.05 -16.58 -9.35
C ILE A 158 -5.17 -17.04 -10.82
N PRO A 159 -6.21 -17.79 -11.21
CA PRO A 159 -6.27 -18.49 -12.50
C PRO A 159 -6.68 -17.60 -13.69
N TYR A 160 -6.63 -16.30 -13.57
CA TYR A 160 -6.97 -15.36 -14.65
C TYR A 160 -6.03 -14.14 -14.65
N ALA A 161 -5.91 -13.51 -15.81
CA ALA A 161 -5.05 -12.36 -15.97
C ALA A 161 -5.59 -11.11 -15.24
N PRO A 162 -4.71 -10.25 -14.69
CA PRO A 162 -5.13 -8.99 -14.11
C PRO A 162 -5.73 -8.06 -15.17
N VAL A 163 -6.60 -7.16 -14.73
CA VAL A 163 -7.16 -6.12 -15.61
C VAL A 163 -6.07 -5.08 -15.90
N GLN A 164 -5.76 -4.87 -17.17
CA GLN A 164 -4.79 -3.84 -17.58
C GLN A 164 -5.40 -2.44 -17.51
N TRP A 165 -4.74 -1.54 -16.78
CA TRP A 165 -5.20 -0.16 -16.56
C TRP A 165 -5.00 0.76 -17.76
N ALA A 166 -4.08 0.44 -18.65
CA ALA A 166 -3.58 1.34 -19.68
C ALA A 166 -3.98 0.95 -21.12
N SER A 167 -4.76 -0.12 -21.30
CA SER A 167 -5.17 -0.49 -22.66
C SER A 167 -6.35 0.37 -23.11
N ASP A 168 -6.11 1.13 -24.15
CA ASP A 168 -7.09 1.81 -25.00
C ASP A 168 -8.16 2.66 -24.30
N ARG A 169 -7.79 3.86 -23.95
CA ARG A 169 -8.68 4.91 -23.44
C ARG A 169 -9.93 5.18 -24.31
N LEU A 170 -10.06 4.55 -25.47
CA LEU A 170 -11.12 4.83 -26.45
C LEU A 170 -11.98 3.63 -26.84
N ALA A 171 -11.59 2.39 -26.59
CA ALA A 171 -12.28 1.25 -27.20
C ALA A 171 -13.49 0.69 -26.44
N ASN A 172 -13.62 0.81 -25.10
CA ASN A 172 -14.77 0.19 -24.42
C ASN A 172 -15.15 0.82 -23.08
N ARG A 173 -15.85 1.96 -23.09
CA ARG A 173 -16.40 2.60 -21.88
C ARG A 173 -17.36 1.72 -21.08
N ALA A 174 -18.18 0.88 -21.73
CA ALA A 174 -19.16 0.03 -21.06
C ALA A 174 -18.52 -1.16 -20.33
N ASP A 175 -17.45 -1.72 -20.89
CA ASP A 175 -16.73 -2.86 -20.31
C ASP A 175 -15.84 -2.45 -19.13
N GLN A 176 -15.38 -1.20 -19.11
CA GLN A 176 -14.58 -0.64 -18.02
C GLN A 176 -15.38 -0.42 -16.74
N VAL A 177 -16.66 -0.08 -16.80
CA VAL A 177 -17.49 0.10 -15.62
C VAL A 177 -17.68 -1.22 -14.87
N GLY A 178 -17.86 -2.32 -15.58
CA GLY A 178 -17.95 -3.66 -14.97
C GLY A 178 -16.62 -4.14 -14.39
N LYS A 179 -15.49 -3.77 -15.00
CA LYS A 179 -14.14 -4.14 -14.54
C LYS A 179 -13.69 -3.30 -13.35
N GLN A 180 -14.01 -2.00 -13.31
CA GLN A 180 -13.78 -1.15 -12.15
C GLN A 180 -14.58 -1.60 -10.92
N ALA A 181 -15.82 -2.07 -11.10
CA ALA A 181 -16.60 -2.62 -10.00
C ALA A 181 -15.93 -3.84 -9.37
N ARG A 182 -15.33 -4.75 -10.17
CA ARG A 182 -14.58 -5.91 -9.65
C ARG A 182 -13.31 -5.54 -8.91
N VAL A 183 -12.58 -4.51 -9.34
CA VAL A 183 -11.39 -4.03 -8.63
C VAL A 183 -11.78 -3.36 -7.31
N ILE A 184 -12.88 -2.62 -7.30
CA ILE A 184 -13.45 -2.04 -6.07
C ILE A 184 -13.88 -3.16 -5.12
N GLU A 185 -14.52 -4.22 -5.59
CA GLU A 185 -14.88 -5.39 -4.79
C GLU A 185 -13.64 -6.09 -4.18
N LEU A 186 -12.54 -6.19 -4.92
CA LEU A 186 -11.28 -6.72 -4.42
C LEU A 186 -10.66 -5.80 -3.36
N ILE A 187 -10.68 -4.48 -3.57
CA ILE A 187 -10.21 -3.49 -2.60
C ILE A 187 -11.13 -3.46 -1.37
N ASP A 188 -12.43 -3.60 -1.52
CA ASP A 188 -13.39 -3.64 -0.41
C ASP A 188 -13.38 -5.00 0.31
N ALA A 189 -13.08 -6.10 -0.37
CA ALA A 189 -12.72 -7.37 0.29
C ALA A 189 -11.45 -7.21 1.13
N TRP A 190 -10.47 -6.49 0.62
CA TRP A 190 -9.22 -6.13 1.31
C TRP A 190 -9.43 -5.27 2.57
N ARG A 191 -10.48 -4.44 2.60
CA ARG A 191 -10.83 -3.60 3.76
C ARG A 191 -11.55 -4.36 4.87
N ARG A 192 -12.08 -5.55 4.58
CA ARG A 192 -12.80 -6.38 5.56
C ARG A 192 -11.91 -7.34 6.34
N PHE A 193 -10.64 -7.42 5.98
CA PHE A 193 -9.58 -8.11 6.69
C PHE A 193 -8.61 -7.12 7.34
#